data_38ecaac0cfbe4b832b77e9fca4cf5d28
#
_entry.id   38ecaac0cfbe4b832b77e9fca4cf5d28
#
_cell.length_a   1.000
_cell.length_b   1.000
_cell.length_c   1.000
_cell.angle_alpha   90.00
_cell.angle_beta   90.00
_cell.angle_gamma   90.00
#
_symmetry.space_group_name_H-M   'P 1'
#
loop_
_entity.id
_entity.type
_entity.pdbx_description
1 polymer ?
#
loop_
_entity_poly.entity_id
_entity_poly.type
_entity_poly.pdbx_seq_one_letter_code
_entity_poly.pdbx_strand_id
1 'polypeptide(L)'
;MAKNIKETLLGTLEHGQQIMENIRVMRSVSADKLPTDSVARPAEAIHRKELKLVVQSVTDTGKQAKIFRFVSEDGYLPPFEAGQYINLFTQIEGVRTSRPYSLSSSPKQRAYYEITVARTRDGFVSDYLLDQVKPGDRFTANGPAGVFRYQPVFHSKKSLFLAGGSGI
;
A
#
# COMPACT_ATOMS: atom_id res chain seq x y z
N MET A 1 -22.91 -19.07 60.53
CA MET A 1 -23.12 -17.89 59.65
C MET A 1 -21.93 -16.90 59.64
N ALA A 2 -21.28 -16.62 60.73
CA ALA A 2 -20.17 -15.62 60.79
C ALA A 2 -18.89 -15.98 60.01
N LYS A 3 -18.63 -17.27 59.81
CA LYS A 3 -17.40 -17.75 59.13
C LYS A 3 -17.48 -17.48 57.61
N ASN A 4 -18.68 -17.53 57.04
CA ASN A 4 -18.90 -17.31 55.59
C ASN A 4 -18.81 -15.83 55.18
N ILE A 5 -19.16 -14.92 56.06
CA ILE A 5 -19.07 -13.47 55.81
C ILE A 5 -17.64 -12.98 55.80
N LYS A 6 -16.78 -13.50 56.66
CA LYS A 6 -15.34 -13.16 56.69
C LYS A 6 -14.60 -13.60 55.42
N GLU A 7 -14.87 -14.80 54.93
CA GLU A 7 -14.26 -15.33 53.70
C GLU A 7 -14.73 -14.53 52.47
N THR A 8 -15.98 -14.12 52.40
CA THR A 8 -16.50 -13.29 51.32
C THR A 8 -15.90 -11.88 51.35
N LEU A 9 -15.74 -11.28 52.53
CA LEU A 9 -15.10 -9.96 52.70
C LEU A 9 -13.59 -9.99 52.39
N LEU A 10 -12.87 -11.03 52.75
CA LEU A 10 -11.46 -11.21 52.38
C LEU A 10 -11.29 -11.37 50.87
N GLY A 11 -12.11 -12.18 50.21
CA GLY A 11 -12.07 -12.34 48.76
C GLY A 11 -12.38 -11.04 47.99
N THR A 12 -13.29 -10.19 48.53
CA THR A 12 -13.59 -8.89 47.95
C THR A 12 -12.45 -7.89 48.12
N LEU A 13 -11.74 -7.94 49.25
CA LEU A 13 -10.57 -7.11 49.52
C LEU A 13 -9.37 -7.52 48.66
N GLU A 14 -9.11 -8.81 48.50
CA GLU A 14 -8.06 -9.32 47.60
C GLU A 14 -8.33 -8.95 46.15
N HIS A 15 -9.59 -9.08 45.71
CA HIS A 15 -9.99 -8.65 44.35
C HIS A 15 -9.80 -7.14 44.15
N GLY A 16 -10.16 -6.36 45.15
CA GLY A 16 -9.94 -4.91 45.15
C GLY A 16 -8.48 -4.52 45.05
N GLN A 17 -7.60 -5.21 45.78
CA GLN A 17 -6.14 -5.01 45.72
C GLN A 17 -5.58 -5.38 44.35
N GLN A 18 -6.02 -6.50 43.76
CA GLN A 18 -5.62 -6.92 42.41
C GLN A 18 -6.03 -5.89 41.33
N ILE A 19 -7.24 -5.34 41.45
CA ILE A 19 -7.73 -4.30 40.53
C ILE A 19 -6.88 -3.03 40.66
N MET A 20 -6.56 -2.61 41.88
CA MET A 20 -5.74 -1.43 42.13
C MET A 20 -4.30 -1.61 41.62
N GLU A 21 -3.73 -2.81 41.78
CA GLU A 21 -2.41 -3.13 41.23
C GLU A 21 -2.39 -3.14 39.71
N ASN A 22 -3.41 -3.72 39.07
CA ASN A 22 -3.57 -3.69 37.61
C ASN A 22 -3.72 -2.25 37.10
N ILE A 23 -4.46 -1.38 37.80
CA ILE A 23 -4.58 0.04 37.44
C ILE A 23 -3.24 0.75 37.62
N ARG A 24 -2.46 0.40 38.66
CA ARG A 24 -1.14 0.96 38.91
C ARG A 24 -0.15 0.56 37.81
N VAL A 25 -0.17 -0.71 37.40
CA VAL A 25 0.64 -1.22 36.28
C VAL A 25 0.22 -0.53 34.98
N MET A 26 -1.07 -0.40 34.69
CA MET A 26 -1.55 0.33 33.52
C MET A 26 -1.14 1.81 33.51
N ARG A 27 -1.13 2.47 34.66
CA ARG A 27 -0.66 3.87 34.81
C ARG A 27 0.86 4.01 34.76
N SER A 28 1.61 2.96 35.12
CA SER A 28 3.08 2.97 35.02
C SER A 28 3.59 2.66 33.61
N VAL A 29 2.77 2.05 32.76
CA VAL A 29 3.04 1.92 31.32
C VAL A 29 2.64 3.23 30.67
N SER A 30 3.51 4.25 30.79
CA SER A 30 3.39 5.47 30.04
C SER A 30 3.54 5.16 28.57
N ALA A 31 2.58 5.62 27.74
CA ALA A 31 2.65 5.53 26.28
C ALA A 31 3.93 6.19 25.70
N ASP A 32 4.55 7.08 26.49
CA ASP A 32 5.80 7.78 26.13
C ASP A 32 7.07 6.91 26.23
N LYS A 33 6.95 5.66 26.70
CA LYS A 33 8.11 4.75 26.85
C LYS A 33 8.20 3.67 25.79
N LEU A 34 7.24 3.57 24.89
CA LEU A 34 7.43 2.77 23.67
C LEU A 34 8.38 3.54 22.77
N PRO A 35 9.54 2.97 22.39
CA PRO A 35 10.41 3.64 21.45
C PRO A 35 9.63 3.84 20.15
N THR A 36 9.21 5.07 19.89
CA THR A 36 8.47 5.48 18.69
C THR A 36 9.19 5.03 17.42
N ASP A 37 10.50 4.87 17.50
CA ASP A 37 11.35 4.38 16.39
C ASP A 37 11.19 2.89 16.06
N SER A 38 10.79 2.04 17.01
CA SER A 38 10.74 0.59 16.77
C SER A 38 9.57 0.16 15.88
N VAL A 39 8.51 0.95 15.81
CA VAL A 39 7.34 0.70 14.96
C VAL A 39 7.31 1.65 13.76
N ALA A 40 7.74 2.89 13.93
CA ALA A 40 7.73 3.90 12.88
C ALA A 40 8.64 3.51 11.71
N ARG A 41 9.87 3.06 11.96
CA ARG A 41 10.81 2.66 10.91
C ARG A 41 10.32 1.47 10.06
N PRO A 42 9.84 0.34 10.65
CA PRO A 42 9.26 -0.73 9.87
C PRO A 42 7.99 -0.29 9.11
N ALA A 43 7.14 0.53 9.73
CA ALA A 43 5.94 1.05 9.08
C ALA A 43 6.28 1.96 7.89
N GLU A 44 7.26 2.85 8.02
CA GLU A 44 7.75 3.68 6.91
C GLU A 44 8.41 2.86 5.80
N ALA A 45 9.10 1.78 6.14
CA ALA A 45 9.69 0.88 5.15
C ALA A 45 8.61 0.13 4.36
N ILE A 46 7.51 -0.27 5.02
CA ILE A 46 6.40 -1.00 4.39
C ILE A 46 5.45 -0.05 3.64
N HIS A 47 5.23 1.16 4.19
CA HIS A 47 4.32 2.18 3.65
C HIS A 47 5.10 3.42 3.22
N ARG A 48 6.02 3.25 2.29
CA ARG A 48 6.79 4.37 1.75
C ARG A 48 5.86 5.41 1.13
N LYS A 49 6.00 6.65 1.55
CA LYS A 49 5.26 7.79 0.98
C LYS A 49 5.64 8.04 -0.47
N GLU A 50 6.87 7.73 -0.83
CA GLU A 50 7.41 7.92 -2.17
C GLU A 50 8.27 6.71 -2.58
N LEU A 51 8.03 6.21 -3.78
CA LEU A 51 8.77 5.16 -4.43
C LEU A 51 9.66 5.77 -5.50
N LYS A 52 10.95 5.45 -5.50
CA LYS A 52 11.88 5.82 -6.56
C LYS A 52 11.98 4.67 -7.53
N LEU A 53 11.55 4.90 -8.74
CA LEU A 53 11.38 3.89 -9.78
C LEU A 53 12.29 4.19 -10.97
N VAL A 54 12.86 3.13 -11.53
CA VAL A 54 13.63 3.18 -12.78
C VAL A 54 12.92 2.32 -13.81
N VAL A 55 12.76 2.84 -15.00
CA VAL A 55 12.24 2.08 -16.15
C VAL A 55 13.27 1.00 -16.53
N GLN A 56 12.94 -0.25 -16.30
CA GLN A 56 13.79 -1.39 -16.68
C GLN A 56 13.61 -1.74 -18.16
N SER A 57 12.36 -1.76 -18.63
CA SER A 57 12.04 -2.06 -20.03
C SER A 57 10.74 -1.40 -20.45
N VAL A 58 10.64 -1.15 -21.77
CA VAL A 58 9.42 -0.68 -22.43
C VAL A 58 9.10 -1.67 -23.54
N THR A 59 7.91 -2.26 -23.50
CA THR A 59 7.45 -3.25 -24.47
C THR A 59 6.24 -2.70 -25.24
N ASP A 60 6.35 -2.61 -26.54
CA ASP A 60 5.25 -2.22 -27.42
C ASP A 60 4.25 -3.37 -27.55
N THR A 61 2.96 -3.10 -27.38
CA THR A 61 1.90 -4.11 -27.53
C THR A 61 1.30 -4.12 -28.95
N GLY A 62 1.74 -3.26 -29.84
CA GLY A 62 1.22 -3.11 -31.22
C GLY A 62 -0.18 -2.51 -31.33
N LYS A 63 -0.77 -1.99 -30.23
CA LYS A 63 -2.14 -1.42 -30.18
C LYS A 63 -2.17 0.01 -29.65
N GLN A 64 -1.18 0.82 -30.01
CA GLN A 64 -1.00 2.18 -29.46
C GLN A 64 -0.89 2.19 -27.93
N ALA A 65 -0.36 1.12 -27.37
CA ALA A 65 -0.13 0.97 -25.96
C ALA A 65 1.25 0.33 -25.72
N LYS A 66 1.87 0.70 -24.61
CA LYS A 66 3.14 0.13 -24.15
C LYS A 66 3.06 -0.33 -22.72
N ILE A 67 3.81 -1.38 -22.41
CA ILE A 67 4.01 -1.86 -21.06
C ILE A 67 5.34 -1.30 -20.57
N PHE A 68 5.29 -0.61 -19.44
CA PHE A 68 6.46 -0.08 -18.74
C PHE A 68 6.74 -0.95 -17.53
N ARG A 69 7.93 -1.52 -17.46
CA ARG A 69 8.40 -2.24 -16.29
C ARG A 69 9.31 -1.34 -15.47
N PHE A 70 8.98 -1.21 -14.20
CA PHE A 70 9.71 -0.43 -13.23
C PHE A 70 10.37 -1.32 -12.18
N VAL A 71 11.59 -1.01 -11.83
CA VAL A 71 12.29 -1.56 -10.66
C VAL A 71 12.53 -0.44 -9.66
N SER A 72 12.68 -0.79 -8.38
CA SER A 72 13.03 0.18 -7.36
C SER A 72 14.52 0.53 -7.41
N GLU A 73 14.87 1.80 -7.26
CA GLU A 73 16.26 2.22 -7.04
C GLU A 73 16.82 1.67 -5.73
N ASP A 74 15.98 1.53 -4.71
CA ASP A 74 16.37 1.09 -3.37
C ASP A 74 16.29 -0.43 -3.19
N GLY A 75 15.94 -1.17 -4.25
CA GLY A 75 15.81 -2.63 -4.23
C GLY A 75 14.56 -3.16 -3.53
N TYR A 76 13.64 -2.31 -3.06
CA TYR A 76 12.42 -2.73 -2.39
C TYR A 76 11.18 -2.11 -3.05
N LEU A 77 10.23 -2.97 -3.40
CA LEU A 77 8.88 -2.58 -3.83
C LEU A 77 7.85 -3.10 -2.83
N PRO A 78 6.95 -2.26 -2.32
CA PRO A 78 5.85 -2.70 -1.47
C PRO A 78 5.02 -3.79 -2.16
N PRO A 79 4.51 -4.77 -1.41
CA PRO A 79 3.56 -5.74 -1.96
C PRO A 79 2.27 -5.06 -2.37
N PHE A 80 1.60 -5.61 -3.38
CA PHE A 80 0.30 -5.11 -3.81
C PHE A 80 -0.67 -6.28 -4.08
N GLU A 81 -1.95 -5.95 -4.15
CA GLU A 81 -3.01 -6.87 -4.52
C GLU A 81 -3.53 -6.55 -5.94
N ALA A 82 -4.02 -7.57 -6.65
CA ALA A 82 -4.61 -7.36 -7.97
C ALA A 82 -5.75 -6.33 -7.91
N GLY A 83 -5.73 -5.36 -8.82
CA GLY A 83 -6.66 -4.23 -8.87
C GLY A 83 -6.16 -2.95 -8.21
N GLN A 84 -4.98 -2.98 -7.58
CA GLN A 84 -4.34 -1.77 -7.07
C GLN A 84 -3.56 -1.02 -8.16
N TYR A 85 -3.27 0.25 -7.88
CA TYR A 85 -2.60 1.18 -8.77
C TYR A 85 -1.49 1.94 -8.03
N ILE A 86 -0.63 2.57 -8.81
CA ILE A 86 0.32 3.59 -8.35
C ILE A 86 -0.03 4.93 -8.98
N ASN A 87 0.21 6.03 -8.26
CA ASN A 87 0.23 7.35 -8.88
C ASN A 87 1.66 7.64 -9.34
N LEU A 88 1.87 7.70 -10.63
CA LEU A 88 3.15 8.02 -11.24
C LEU A 88 3.27 9.53 -11.39
N PHE A 89 4.31 10.13 -10.80
CA PHE A 89 4.61 11.55 -10.93
C PHE A 89 5.50 11.78 -12.16
N THR A 90 5.16 12.79 -12.93
CA THR A 90 5.90 13.20 -14.12
C THR A 90 6.16 14.70 -14.09
N GLN A 91 7.25 15.11 -14.71
CA GLN A 91 7.51 16.52 -14.99
C GLN A 91 7.71 16.69 -16.49
N ILE A 92 6.79 17.36 -17.15
CA ILE A 92 6.73 17.54 -18.60
C ILE A 92 6.77 19.03 -18.85
N GLU A 93 7.77 19.51 -19.59
CA GLU A 93 7.93 20.94 -19.92
C GLU A 93 7.80 21.88 -18.70
N GLY A 94 8.36 21.46 -17.56
CA GLY A 94 8.30 22.21 -16.29
C GLY A 94 7.01 22.01 -15.49
N VAL A 95 5.98 21.36 -16.04
CA VAL A 95 4.72 21.09 -15.36
C VAL A 95 4.80 19.77 -14.59
N ARG A 96 4.65 19.85 -13.26
CA ARG A 96 4.54 18.64 -12.42
C ARG A 96 3.09 18.16 -12.42
N THR A 97 2.91 16.89 -12.71
CA THR A 97 1.60 16.24 -12.72
C THR A 97 1.72 14.79 -12.26
N SER A 98 0.61 14.15 -11.98
CA SER A 98 0.57 12.72 -11.70
C SER A 98 -0.64 12.06 -12.34
N ARG A 99 -0.51 10.76 -12.64
CA ARG A 99 -1.63 9.95 -13.12
C ARG A 99 -1.62 8.60 -12.42
N PRO A 100 -2.81 8.09 -12.07
CA PRO A 100 -2.95 6.75 -11.55
C PRO A 100 -2.83 5.73 -12.70
N TYR A 101 -2.03 4.70 -12.47
CA TYR A 101 -1.90 3.56 -13.37
C TYR A 101 -2.08 2.27 -12.62
N SER A 102 -3.02 1.43 -13.06
CA SER A 102 -3.21 0.10 -12.52
C SER A 102 -1.96 -0.75 -12.71
N LEU A 103 -1.61 -1.53 -11.70
CA LEU A 103 -0.52 -2.48 -11.79
C LEU A 103 -0.96 -3.69 -12.59
N SER A 104 -0.29 -3.93 -13.72
CA SER A 104 -0.55 -5.05 -14.63
C SER A 104 0.38 -6.24 -14.43
N SER A 105 1.41 -6.10 -13.59
CA SER A 105 2.26 -7.22 -13.19
C SER A 105 1.54 -8.17 -12.21
N SER A 106 2.04 -9.40 -12.09
CA SER A 106 1.52 -10.35 -11.09
C SER A 106 1.84 -9.89 -9.67
N PRO A 107 0.88 -9.86 -8.74
CA PRO A 107 1.14 -9.52 -7.34
C PRO A 107 1.95 -10.60 -6.59
N LYS A 108 2.15 -11.77 -7.19
CA LYS A 108 2.93 -12.88 -6.59
C LYS A 108 4.44 -12.65 -6.67
N GLN A 109 4.91 -11.89 -7.65
CA GLN A 109 6.30 -11.48 -7.77
C GLN A 109 6.51 -10.09 -7.14
N ARG A 110 7.73 -9.76 -6.73
CA ARG A 110 8.06 -8.52 -6.02
C ARG A 110 9.28 -7.80 -6.59
N ALA A 111 9.78 -8.28 -7.73
CA ALA A 111 10.98 -7.74 -8.34
C ALA A 111 10.71 -6.44 -9.12
N TYR A 112 9.50 -6.27 -9.64
CA TYR A 112 9.15 -5.13 -10.49
C TYR A 112 7.65 -4.82 -10.44
N TYR A 113 7.31 -3.61 -10.84
CA TYR A 113 5.94 -3.23 -11.20
C TYR A 113 5.82 -3.10 -12.71
N GLU A 114 4.68 -3.44 -13.26
CA GLU A 114 4.31 -3.11 -14.63
C GLU A 114 3.04 -2.28 -14.66
N ILE A 115 3.04 -1.30 -15.55
CA ILE A 115 1.83 -0.56 -15.93
C ILE A 115 1.66 -0.66 -17.44
N THR A 116 0.41 -0.67 -17.90
CA THR A 116 0.09 -0.59 -19.33
C THR A 116 -0.50 0.78 -19.61
N VAL A 117 0.15 1.52 -20.48
CA VAL A 117 -0.26 2.87 -20.88
C VAL A 117 -0.76 2.81 -22.32
N ALA A 118 -2.03 3.17 -22.51
CA ALA A 118 -2.62 3.35 -23.83
C ALA A 118 -2.63 4.84 -24.20
N ARG A 119 -2.52 5.12 -25.50
CA ARG A 119 -2.65 6.47 -26.03
C ARG A 119 -4.08 6.97 -25.82
N THR A 120 -4.22 8.14 -25.26
CA THR A 120 -5.51 8.82 -25.11
C THR A 120 -5.55 9.99 -26.09
N ARG A 121 -6.73 10.34 -26.55
CA ARG A 121 -6.92 11.53 -27.38
C ARG A 121 -6.49 12.76 -26.57
N ASP A 122 -5.62 13.58 -27.12
CA ASP A 122 -5.05 14.78 -26.49
C ASP A 122 -4.38 14.48 -25.13
N GLY A 123 -3.68 13.36 -25.05
CA GLY A 123 -3.13 12.80 -23.81
C GLY A 123 -1.78 13.37 -23.44
N PHE A 124 -1.72 14.41 -22.60
CA PHE A 124 -0.47 15.05 -22.16
C PHE A 124 0.54 14.08 -21.51
N VAL A 125 0.09 13.26 -20.55
CA VAL A 125 0.98 12.33 -19.86
C VAL A 125 1.15 11.03 -20.64
N SER A 126 0.07 10.51 -21.26
CA SER A 126 0.17 9.27 -22.04
C SER A 126 1.10 9.44 -23.23
N ASP A 127 1.03 10.56 -23.93
CA ASP A 127 1.88 10.82 -25.09
C ASP A 127 3.34 10.97 -24.68
N TYR A 128 3.62 11.70 -23.61
CA TYR A 128 4.97 11.77 -23.03
C TYR A 128 5.53 10.37 -22.72
N LEU A 129 4.76 9.54 -22.00
CA LEU A 129 5.20 8.19 -21.66
C LEU A 129 5.46 7.34 -22.91
N LEU A 130 4.55 7.37 -23.87
CA LEU A 130 4.64 6.55 -25.06
C LEU A 130 5.75 6.96 -26.03
N ASP A 131 6.02 8.26 -26.14
CA ASP A 131 6.90 8.79 -27.19
C ASP A 131 8.30 9.16 -26.70
N GLN A 132 8.46 9.49 -25.42
CA GLN A 132 9.73 10.03 -24.91
C GLN A 132 10.43 9.12 -23.90
N VAL A 133 9.68 8.32 -23.13
CA VAL A 133 10.21 7.52 -22.04
C VAL A 133 10.92 6.26 -22.55
N LYS A 134 12.11 6.00 -22.02
CA LYS A 134 12.99 4.89 -22.41
C LYS A 134 13.55 4.17 -21.18
N PRO A 135 14.08 2.95 -21.33
CA PRO A 135 14.80 2.27 -20.26
C PRO A 135 15.92 3.15 -19.66
N GLY A 136 16.01 3.17 -18.34
CA GLY A 136 16.92 4.00 -17.56
C GLY A 136 16.30 5.29 -17.03
N ASP A 137 15.17 5.74 -17.54
CA ASP A 137 14.47 6.93 -17.03
C ASP A 137 13.94 6.69 -15.61
N ARG A 138 13.94 7.77 -14.83
CA ARG A 138 13.57 7.74 -13.41
C ARG A 138 12.26 8.45 -13.15
N PHE A 139 11.47 7.84 -12.28
CA PHE A 139 10.18 8.37 -11.85
C PHE A 139 10.05 8.28 -10.33
N THR A 140 9.18 9.11 -9.79
CA THR A 140 8.66 8.91 -8.45
C THR A 140 7.20 8.48 -8.52
N ALA A 141 6.78 7.68 -7.56
CA ALA A 141 5.39 7.25 -7.44
C ALA A 141 4.98 7.16 -5.99
N ASN A 142 3.70 7.13 -5.72
CA ASN A 142 3.15 6.71 -4.45
C ASN A 142 2.17 5.54 -4.64
N GLY A 143 1.90 4.84 -3.56
CA GLY A 143 1.12 3.61 -3.54
C GLY A 143 2.00 2.39 -3.21
N PRO A 144 1.53 1.17 -3.51
CA PRO A 144 0.26 0.79 -4.16
C PRO A 144 -0.96 1.21 -3.36
N ALA A 145 -2.04 1.59 -4.05
CA ALA A 145 -3.29 2.04 -3.46
C ALA A 145 -4.50 1.47 -4.23
N GLY A 146 -5.67 1.60 -3.64
CA GLY A 146 -6.93 1.18 -4.26
C GLY A 146 -7.61 0.05 -3.52
N VAL A 147 -8.94 0.05 -3.63
CA VAL A 147 -9.84 -0.91 -2.96
C VAL A 147 -10.54 -1.85 -3.96
N PHE A 148 -10.31 -1.69 -5.26
CA PHE A 148 -10.85 -2.55 -6.30
C PHE A 148 -10.08 -3.88 -6.32
N ARG A 149 -10.40 -4.74 -5.34
CA ARG A 149 -9.75 -6.04 -5.13
C ARG A 149 -10.75 -7.07 -4.66
N TYR A 150 -10.55 -8.31 -5.04
CA TYR A 150 -11.35 -9.42 -4.57
C TYR A 150 -10.90 -9.87 -3.18
N GLN A 151 -11.81 -9.87 -2.23
CA GLN A 151 -11.58 -10.35 -0.87
C GLN A 151 -12.51 -11.53 -0.59
N PRO A 152 -12.01 -12.77 -0.51
CA PRO A 152 -12.83 -13.97 -0.37
C PRO A 152 -13.73 -13.98 0.86
N VAL A 153 -13.34 -13.24 1.93
CA VAL A 153 -14.11 -13.15 3.17
C VAL A 153 -15.39 -12.32 3.01
N PHE A 154 -15.34 -11.29 2.15
CA PHE A 154 -16.43 -10.32 2.00
C PHE A 154 -17.17 -10.46 0.67
N HIS A 155 -16.52 -11.01 -0.35
CA HIS A 155 -17.09 -11.07 -1.68
C HIS A 155 -17.63 -12.46 -2.02
N SER A 156 -18.69 -12.49 -2.85
CA SER A 156 -19.24 -13.74 -3.35
C SER A 156 -18.22 -14.54 -4.16
N LYS A 157 -18.31 -15.87 -4.10
CA LYS A 157 -17.53 -16.78 -4.96
C LYS A 157 -17.89 -16.66 -6.44
N LYS A 158 -19.04 -16.07 -6.76
CA LYS A 158 -19.46 -15.78 -8.14
C LYS A 158 -19.39 -14.27 -8.34
N SER A 159 -18.61 -13.84 -9.31
CA SER A 159 -18.41 -12.43 -9.64
C SER A 159 -18.76 -12.19 -11.12
N LEU A 160 -19.44 -11.08 -11.37
CA LEU A 160 -19.68 -10.58 -12.72
C LEU A 160 -18.74 -9.38 -12.96
N PHE A 161 -17.93 -9.48 -14.01
CA PHE A 161 -17.07 -8.38 -14.44
C PHE A 161 -17.74 -7.65 -15.60
N LEU A 162 -17.92 -6.35 -15.43
CA LEU A 162 -18.38 -5.45 -16.49
C LEU A 162 -17.22 -4.55 -16.89
N ALA A 163 -16.83 -4.60 -18.15
CA ALA A 163 -15.73 -3.80 -18.64
C ALA A 163 -16.14 -3.06 -19.91
N GLY A 164 -15.72 -1.83 -20.06
CA GLY A 164 -15.96 -0.98 -21.23
C GLY A 164 -14.67 -0.30 -21.68
N GLY A 165 -14.50 -0.18 -23.02
CA GLY A 165 -13.34 0.46 -23.61
C GLY A 165 -12.04 -0.28 -23.33
N SER A 166 -11.02 0.45 -22.85
CA SER A 166 -9.68 -0.09 -22.54
C SER A 166 -9.56 -0.66 -21.13
N GLY A 167 -10.66 -0.79 -20.39
CA GLY A 167 -10.66 -1.29 -19.01
C GLY A 167 -10.64 -2.82 -18.87
N ILE A 168 -10.39 -3.54 -19.95
CA ILE A 168 -10.35 -5.01 -19.99
C ILE A 168 -8.90 -5.48 -19.84
#